data_20df06af438ff7d4af768daf585bb367
#
_entry.id   20df06af438ff7d4af768daf585bb367
#
_cell.length_a   1.000
_cell.length_b   1.000
_cell.length_c   1.000
_cell.angle_alpha   90.00
_cell.angle_beta   90.00
_cell.angle_gamma   90.00
#
_symmetry.space_group_name_H-M   'P 1'
#
loop_
_entity.id
_entity.type
_entity.pdbx_description
1 polymer ?
#
loop_
_entity_poly.entity_id
_entity_poly.type
_entity_poly.pdbx_seq_one_letter_code
_entity_poly.pdbx_strand_id
1 'polypeptide(L)'
;MNRFLLIIGLVVFGCGEKNTMSTPVAPSNLFVAAVVATDNSGNVQFTATANNAESFDFDFGNGIFENSLTGKLTYRYPGSGTYLVNVIAKNSAGQISKSLSVSVVVVQSMIWADEFSAPGAPDPSKWGYDIGAGGWGNNESQYYTNRLENAIVSNGTLKIIARKESFSGSNFTSARLLSRSKFSFKYGKIEVSAKLPVGVGTWPAIWMLGDNFPTAGWPACGEIDIMEHKGSDPNRIHASLHYAGFSGGNAVTATTLIQQASSSFHLYTCEWSPQSIKFFVDGNLFHTVANAGSLPFNQSFFILLNQAMGGNFGGAIDPNFSSATFEVDYVRVYQ
;
A
#
# COMPACT_ATOMS: atom_id res chain seq x y z
N MET A 1 -24.85 -88.48 -39.71
CA MET A 1 -25.62 -88.47 -38.44
C MET A 1 -25.23 -87.23 -37.69
N ASN A 2 -26.09 -86.19 -37.84
CA ASN A 2 -25.87 -84.87 -37.20
C ASN A 2 -26.68 -84.82 -35.91
N ARG A 3 -26.00 -84.61 -34.79
CA ARG A 3 -26.67 -84.26 -33.52
C ARG A 3 -26.62 -82.75 -33.33
N PHE A 4 -27.80 -82.10 -33.36
CA PHE A 4 -28.00 -80.74 -32.97
C PHE A 4 -28.07 -80.64 -31.44
N LEU A 5 -27.20 -79.81 -30.86
CA LEU A 5 -27.24 -79.46 -29.42
C LEU A 5 -27.97 -78.13 -29.27
N LEU A 6 -29.10 -78.16 -28.60
CA LEU A 6 -29.91 -77.00 -28.31
C LEU A 6 -29.39 -76.32 -27.01
N ILE A 7 -28.81 -75.12 -27.10
CA ILE A 7 -28.41 -74.33 -25.91
C ILE A 7 -29.53 -73.38 -25.58
N ILE A 8 -30.15 -73.59 -24.42
CA ILE A 8 -31.18 -72.66 -23.84
C ILE A 8 -30.41 -71.58 -23.07
N GLY A 9 -30.40 -70.38 -23.62
CA GLY A 9 -29.83 -69.21 -22.93
C GLY A 9 -30.85 -68.67 -21.88
N LEU A 10 -30.38 -68.67 -20.63
CA LEU A 10 -31.16 -68.07 -19.52
C LEU A 10 -30.90 -66.55 -19.52
N VAL A 11 -31.89 -65.73 -19.87
CA VAL A 11 -31.82 -64.28 -19.78
C VAL A 11 -32.19 -63.88 -18.34
N VAL A 12 -31.17 -63.44 -17.59
CA VAL A 12 -31.36 -62.87 -16.27
C VAL A 12 -31.67 -61.36 -16.45
N PHE A 13 -32.89 -60.99 -16.20
CA PHE A 13 -33.29 -59.59 -16.08
C PHE A 13 -32.74 -59.02 -14.77
N GLY A 14 -31.63 -58.32 -14.84
CA GLY A 14 -31.11 -57.50 -13.74
C GLY A 14 -32.03 -56.28 -13.52
N CYS A 15 -32.71 -56.26 -12.38
CA CYS A 15 -33.48 -55.09 -11.93
C CYS A 15 -32.45 -54.02 -11.54
N GLY A 16 -32.16 -53.07 -12.46
CA GLY A 16 -31.34 -51.91 -12.17
C GLY A 16 -32.10 -50.99 -11.22
N GLU A 17 -31.61 -50.80 -9.99
CA GLU A 17 -32.07 -49.73 -9.13
C GLU A 17 -31.88 -48.41 -9.87
N LYS A 18 -32.97 -47.72 -10.17
CA LYS A 18 -32.93 -46.31 -10.61
C LYS A 18 -32.47 -45.49 -9.42
N ASN A 19 -31.18 -45.13 -9.41
CA ASN A 19 -30.69 -44.03 -8.59
C ASN A 19 -31.45 -42.76 -9.03
N THR A 20 -32.53 -42.44 -8.38
CA THR A 20 -33.21 -41.15 -8.51
C THR A 20 -32.32 -40.13 -7.88
N MET A 21 -31.45 -39.45 -8.67
CA MET A 21 -30.78 -38.22 -8.22
C MET A 21 -31.90 -37.25 -7.81
N SER A 22 -31.98 -36.97 -6.52
CA SER A 22 -32.87 -35.92 -6.01
C SER A 22 -32.48 -34.60 -6.67
N THR A 23 -33.41 -33.91 -7.28
CA THR A 23 -33.16 -32.57 -7.82
C THR A 23 -32.66 -31.66 -6.67
N PRO A 24 -31.55 -30.94 -6.85
CA PRO A 24 -31.10 -30.03 -5.82
C PRO A 24 -32.18 -29.00 -5.46
N VAL A 25 -32.33 -28.72 -4.17
CA VAL A 25 -33.30 -27.74 -3.65
C VAL A 25 -32.52 -26.44 -3.35
N ALA A 26 -33.06 -25.29 -3.79
CA ALA A 26 -32.43 -23.98 -3.56
C ALA A 26 -32.24 -23.69 -2.06
N PRO A 27 -31.23 -22.92 -1.68
CA PRO A 27 -31.02 -22.53 -0.29
C PRO A 27 -32.21 -21.78 0.30
N SER A 28 -32.45 -21.99 1.60
CA SER A 28 -33.55 -21.35 2.34
C SER A 28 -33.12 -21.08 3.80
N ASN A 29 -33.88 -20.23 4.50
CA ASN A 29 -33.69 -19.91 5.91
C ASN A 29 -32.28 -19.36 6.22
N LEU A 30 -31.80 -18.44 5.38
CA LEU A 30 -30.49 -17.81 5.61
C LEU A 30 -30.49 -16.99 6.91
N PHE A 31 -29.66 -17.43 7.87
CA PHE A 31 -29.30 -16.69 9.06
C PHE A 31 -27.89 -16.11 8.90
N VAL A 32 -27.70 -14.86 9.32
CA VAL A 32 -26.40 -14.18 9.31
C VAL A 32 -26.22 -13.45 10.62
N ALA A 33 -25.06 -13.62 11.24
CA ALA A 33 -24.63 -12.92 12.46
C ALA A 33 -23.20 -12.36 12.28
N ALA A 34 -22.92 -11.26 12.95
CA ALA A 34 -21.61 -10.64 13.04
C ALA A 34 -21.28 -10.31 14.50
N VAL A 35 -20.07 -10.65 14.94
CA VAL A 35 -19.54 -10.32 16.27
C VAL A 35 -18.31 -9.44 16.07
N VAL A 36 -18.42 -8.16 16.44
CA VAL A 36 -17.33 -7.19 16.39
C VAL A 36 -16.43 -7.40 17.59
N ALA A 37 -15.11 -7.48 17.38
CA ALA A 37 -14.14 -7.55 18.46
C ALA A 37 -14.16 -6.26 19.30
N THR A 38 -14.05 -6.39 20.62
CA THR A 38 -14.11 -5.27 21.57
C THR A 38 -12.77 -4.56 21.78
N ASP A 39 -11.71 -5.05 21.15
CA ASP A 39 -10.34 -4.53 21.23
C ASP A 39 -10.06 -3.39 20.23
N ASN A 40 -11.07 -2.94 19.50
CA ASN A 40 -10.98 -1.92 18.46
C ASN A 40 -9.98 -2.29 17.32
N SER A 41 -9.70 -3.57 17.12
CA SER A 41 -8.82 -4.07 16.05
C SER A 41 -9.45 -4.01 14.67
N GLY A 42 -10.78 -3.79 14.60
CA GLY A 42 -11.55 -3.90 13.36
C GLY A 42 -11.94 -5.32 12.97
N ASN A 43 -11.57 -6.33 13.76
CA ASN A 43 -11.93 -7.72 13.50
C ASN A 43 -13.43 -7.96 13.73
N VAL A 44 -14.06 -8.66 12.80
CA VAL A 44 -15.45 -9.08 12.89
C VAL A 44 -15.53 -10.56 12.51
N GLN A 45 -16.10 -11.36 13.40
CA GLN A 45 -16.41 -12.76 13.13
C GLN A 45 -17.79 -12.86 12.52
N PHE A 46 -17.89 -13.41 11.32
CA PHE A 46 -19.13 -13.65 10.62
C PHE A 46 -19.54 -15.13 10.72
N THR A 47 -20.84 -15.36 10.88
CA THR A 47 -21.43 -16.68 10.81
C THR A 47 -22.69 -16.62 9.95
N ALA A 48 -22.72 -17.40 8.89
CA ALA A 48 -23.89 -17.61 8.05
C ALA A 48 -24.28 -19.09 8.05
N THR A 49 -25.59 -19.37 8.11
CA THR A 49 -26.14 -20.72 7.97
C THR A 49 -27.39 -20.66 7.09
N ALA A 50 -27.60 -21.67 6.27
CA ALA A 50 -28.81 -21.82 5.45
C ALA A 50 -29.04 -23.31 5.18
N ASN A 51 -30.32 -23.69 4.99
CA ASN A 51 -30.66 -25.03 4.52
C ASN A 51 -30.22 -25.18 3.07
N ASN A 52 -29.66 -26.32 2.69
CA ASN A 52 -29.26 -26.69 1.34
C ASN A 52 -28.15 -25.77 0.71
N ALA A 53 -27.47 -24.95 1.49
CA ALA A 53 -26.36 -24.15 0.98
C ALA A 53 -25.05 -24.99 0.87
N GLU A 54 -24.32 -24.80 -0.21
CA GLU A 54 -22.99 -25.39 -0.44
C GLU A 54 -21.87 -24.40 -0.19
N SER A 55 -22.17 -23.09 -0.32
CA SER A 55 -21.21 -22.02 -0.07
C SER A 55 -21.90 -20.70 0.23
N PHE A 56 -21.12 -19.77 0.79
CA PHE A 56 -21.56 -18.43 1.17
C PHE A 56 -20.57 -17.41 0.61
N ASP A 57 -21.07 -16.42 -0.14
CA ASP A 57 -20.31 -15.26 -0.57
C ASP A 57 -20.60 -14.09 0.38
N PHE A 58 -19.56 -13.46 0.89
CA PHE A 58 -19.65 -12.30 1.76
C PHE A 58 -19.16 -11.07 1.00
N ASP A 59 -20.01 -10.06 0.87
CA ASP A 59 -19.66 -8.68 0.51
C ASP A 59 -19.60 -7.87 1.80
N PHE A 60 -18.41 -7.37 2.17
CA PHE A 60 -18.22 -6.66 3.44
C PHE A 60 -18.66 -5.19 3.41
N GLY A 61 -19.26 -4.74 2.30
CA GLY A 61 -19.75 -3.37 2.14
C GLY A 61 -18.64 -2.31 1.94
N ASN A 62 -17.43 -2.74 1.65
CA ASN A 62 -16.28 -1.87 1.37
C ASN A 62 -15.53 -2.26 0.09
N GLY A 63 -16.18 -3.03 -0.79
CA GLY A 63 -15.62 -3.50 -2.06
C GLY A 63 -14.79 -4.77 -1.97
N ILE A 64 -14.71 -5.41 -0.81
CA ILE A 64 -14.04 -6.71 -0.62
C ILE A 64 -15.07 -7.81 -0.52
N PHE A 65 -14.75 -8.93 -1.18
CA PHE A 65 -15.59 -10.12 -1.26
C PHE A 65 -14.78 -11.34 -0.86
N GLU A 66 -15.39 -12.24 -0.07
CA GLU A 66 -14.80 -13.54 0.26
C GLU A 66 -15.85 -14.66 0.16
N ASN A 67 -15.39 -15.87 -0.21
CA ASN A 67 -16.20 -17.08 -0.22
C ASN A 67 -15.86 -17.98 0.97
N SER A 68 -16.87 -18.57 1.58
CA SER A 68 -16.73 -19.56 2.67
C SER A 68 -17.60 -20.77 2.38
N LEU A 69 -17.02 -21.96 2.41
CA LEU A 69 -17.78 -23.22 2.32
C LEU A 69 -18.46 -23.57 3.65
N THR A 70 -18.00 -23.03 4.76
CA THR A 70 -18.51 -23.30 6.11
C THR A 70 -19.48 -22.24 6.61
N GLY A 71 -19.59 -21.12 5.90
CA GLY A 71 -20.34 -19.94 6.35
C GLY A 71 -19.69 -19.20 7.52
N LYS A 72 -18.43 -19.52 7.87
CA LYS A 72 -17.69 -18.87 8.95
C LYS A 72 -16.41 -18.25 8.39
N LEU A 73 -16.12 -17.01 8.78
CA LEU A 73 -14.88 -16.31 8.49
C LEU A 73 -14.68 -15.16 9.47
N THR A 74 -13.44 -14.65 9.53
CA THR A 74 -13.12 -13.42 10.25
C THR A 74 -12.58 -12.41 9.23
N TYR A 75 -13.17 -11.22 9.21
CA TYR A 75 -12.73 -10.12 8.38
C TYR A 75 -12.28 -8.93 9.25
N ARG A 76 -11.14 -8.32 8.89
CA ARG A 76 -10.63 -7.11 9.55
C ARG A 76 -10.95 -5.89 8.69
N TYR A 77 -11.80 -5.01 9.20
CA TYR A 77 -12.05 -3.72 8.58
C TYR A 77 -10.85 -2.78 8.74
N PRO A 78 -10.45 -2.06 7.70
CA PRO A 78 -9.27 -1.19 7.74
C PRO A 78 -9.51 0.16 8.44
N GLY A 79 -10.75 0.51 8.72
CA GLY A 79 -11.11 1.78 9.35
C GLY A 79 -12.45 1.71 10.07
N SER A 80 -12.68 2.68 10.96
CA SER A 80 -13.95 2.84 11.66
C SER A 80 -15.06 3.20 10.67
N GLY A 81 -16.25 2.68 10.89
CA GLY A 81 -17.41 2.96 10.05
C GLY A 81 -18.57 2.02 10.29
N THR A 82 -19.68 2.28 9.59
CA THR A 82 -20.82 1.36 9.50
C THR A 82 -20.87 0.81 8.08
N TYR A 83 -20.76 -0.49 7.97
CA TYR A 83 -20.69 -1.23 6.71
C TYR A 83 -21.97 -2.03 6.51
N LEU A 84 -22.56 -1.95 5.31
CA LEU A 84 -23.68 -2.80 4.92
C LEU A 84 -23.13 -4.08 4.31
N VAL A 85 -23.09 -5.14 5.12
CA VAL A 85 -22.61 -6.45 4.69
C VAL A 85 -23.74 -7.21 4.01
N ASN A 86 -23.49 -7.79 2.84
CA ASN A 86 -24.42 -8.67 2.15
C ASN A 86 -23.86 -10.08 2.05
N VAL A 87 -24.65 -11.07 2.45
CA VAL A 87 -24.26 -12.48 2.41
C VAL A 87 -25.20 -13.24 1.48
N ILE A 88 -24.64 -14.03 0.57
CA ILE A 88 -25.35 -14.85 -0.40
C ILE A 88 -25.06 -16.32 -0.12
N ALA A 89 -26.06 -17.09 0.27
CA ALA A 89 -25.99 -18.54 0.34
C ALA A 89 -26.40 -19.14 -1.00
N LYS A 90 -25.61 -20.07 -1.55
CA LYS A 90 -25.83 -20.62 -2.89
C LYS A 90 -25.57 -22.12 -3.00
N ASN A 91 -26.21 -22.76 -3.97
CA ASN A 91 -25.93 -24.10 -4.48
C ASN A 91 -26.25 -24.17 -5.98
N SER A 92 -26.21 -25.36 -6.58
CA SER A 92 -26.53 -25.58 -7.99
C SER A 92 -27.98 -25.28 -8.38
N ALA A 93 -28.91 -25.21 -7.42
CA ALA A 93 -30.36 -24.96 -7.65
C ALA A 93 -30.76 -23.50 -7.49
N GLY A 94 -29.91 -22.64 -6.88
CA GLY A 94 -30.22 -21.23 -6.69
C GLY A 94 -29.44 -20.55 -5.54
N GLN A 95 -29.94 -19.38 -5.16
CA GLN A 95 -29.33 -18.58 -4.11
C GLN A 95 -30.37 -17.80 -3.30
N ILE A 96 -29.97 -17.40 -2.07
CA ILE A 96 -30.73 -16.50 -1.20
C ILE A 96 -29.71 -15.50 -0.56
N SER A 97 -30.10 -14.24 -0.39
CA SER A 97 -29.24 -13.22 0.20
C SER A 97 -29.88 -12.59 1.42
N LYS A 98 -29.01 -12.05 2.30
CA LYS A 98 -29.38 -11.28 3.47
C LYS A 98 -28.32 -10.24 3.78
N SER A 99 -28.74 -9.01 4.11
CA SER A 99 -27.85 -7.93 4.52
C SER A 99 -27.99 -7.65 6.02
N LEU A 100 -26.87 -7.14 6.61
CA LEU A 100 -26.84 -6.62 7.97
C LEU A 100 -25.89 -5.43 8.05
N SER A 101 -26.17 -4.46 8.92
CA SER A 101 -25.26 -3.34 9.20
C SER A 101 -24.31 -3.73 10.33
N VAL A 102 -23.01 -3.50 10.11
CA VAL A 102 -21.95 -3.77 11.07
C VAL A 102 -21.20 -2.46 11.36
N SER A 103 -21.27 -1.97 12.60
CA SER A 103 -20.52 -0.79 13.05
C SER A 103 -19.23 -1.24 13.71
N VAL A 104 -18.11 -0.73 13.19
CA VAL A 104 -16.76 -1.11 13.62
C VAL A 104 -16.01 0.13 14.08
N VAL A 105 -15.30 0.02 15.19
CA VAL A 105 -14.30 1.01 15.63
C VAL A 105 -12.92 0.40 15.39
N VAL A 106 -12.05 1.15 14.72
CA VAL A 106 -10.66 0.77 14.49
C VAL A 106 -9.77 1.84 15.10
N VAL A 107 -8.99 1.46 16.08
CA VAL A 107 -7.93 2.29 16.64
C VAL A 107 -6.61 1.79 16.07
N GLN A 108 -5.99 2.61 15.24
CA GLN A 108 -4.69 2.30 14.68
C GLN A 108 -3.62 2.50 15.76
N SER A 109 -2.80 1.48 15.98
CA SER A 109 -1.64 1.54 16.87
C SER A 109 -0.41 1.99 16.09
N MET A 110 0.46 2.79 16.70
CA MET A 110 1.77 3.09 16.14
C MET A 110 2.63 1.85 16.21
N ILE A 111 3.02 1.31 15.05
CA ILE A 111 3.81 0.06 14.93
C ILE A 111 5.28 0.32 14.70
N TRP A 112 5.64 1.52 14.23
CA TRP A 112 7.02 1.93 14.00
C TRP A 112 7.12 3.45 13.98
N ALA A 113 8.24 3.97 14.47
CA ALA A 113 8.53 5.40 14.38
C ALA A 113 10.04 5.66 14.38
N ASP A 114 10.42 6.80 13.81
CA ASP A 114 11.68 7.48 14.12
C ASP A 114 11.40 8.95 14.43
N GLU A 115 11.69 9.32 15.67
CA GLU A 115 11.52 10.67 16.20
C GLU A 115 12.83 11.48 16.09
N PHE A 116 13.88 10.93 15.48
CA PHE A 116 15.20 11.54 15.29
C PHE A 116 15.76 12.21 16.56
N SER A 117 15.55 11.57 17.72
CA SER A 117 15.92 12.14 19.03
C SER A 117 17.42 12.04 19.34
N ALA A 118 18.12 11.02 18.82
CA ALA A 118 19.53 10.78 19.08
C ALA A 118 20.42 11.55 18.08
N PRO A 119 21.25 12.50 18.51
CA PRO A 119 22.09 13.27 17.60
C PRO A 119 23.20 12.41 16.98
N GLY A 120 23.61 12.75 15.77
CA GLY A 120 24.65 12.06 15.01
C GLY A 120 24.12 11.45 13.70
N ALA A 121 24.63 10.28 13.34
CA ALA A 121 24.13 9.55 12.18
C ALA A 121 22.69 9.04 12.44
N PRO A 122 21.82 9.00 11.40
CA PRO A 122 20.54 8.26 11.48
C PRO A 122 20.73 6.85 12.01
N ASP A 123 19.75 6.39 12.81
CA ASP A 123 19.79 5.07 13.47
C ASP A 123 19.97 3.94 12.45
N PRO A 124 21.11 3.19 12.46
CA PRO A 124 21.36 2.13 11.51
C PRO A 124 20.46 0.90 11.68
N SER A 125 19.73 0.79 12.80
CA SER A 125 18.70 -0.24 12.95
C SER A 125 17.41 0.08 12.18
N LYS A 126 17.19 1.35 11.84
CA LYS A 126 16.01 1.85 11.13
C LYS A 126 16.31 2.20 9.67
N TRP A 127 17.50 2.74 9.39
CA TRP A 127 17.88 3.30 8.10
C TRP A 127 19.14 2.67 7.52
N GLY A 128 19.10 2.40 6.23
CA GLY A 128 20.25 2.17 5.35
C GLY A 128 20.39 3.32 4.38
N TYR A 129 21.34 3.19 3.45
CA TYR A 129 21.61 4.20 2.42
C TYR A 129 21.72 3.55 1.05
N ASP A 130 21.17 4.22 0.05
CA ASP A 130 21.63 4.06 -1.32
C ASP A 130 22.83 4.98 -1.55
N ILE A 131 23.91 4.44 -2.12
CA ILE A 131 25.18 5.17 -2.31
C ILE A 131 25.55 5.13 -3.79
N GLY A 132 25.96 6.26 -4.33
CA GLY A 132 26.45 6.35 -5.69
C GLY A 132 25.83 7.48 -6.51
N ALA A 133 26.25 7.52 -7.77
CA ALA A 133 25.74 8.40 -8.83
C ALA A 133 25.09 7.58 -9.94
N GLY A 134 24.98 8.15 -11.14
CA GLY A 134 24.43 7.45 -12.33
C GLY A 134 23.04 7.91 -12.70
N GLY A 135 22.56 9.00 -12.10
CA GLY A 135 21.28 9.65 -12.46
C GLY A 135 20.04 8.96 -11.92
N TRP A 136 20.17 7.81 -11.25
CA TRP A 136 19.10 7.08 -10.55
C TRP A 136 17.82 6.86 -11.39
N GLY A 137 17.99 6.74 -12.71
CA GLY A 137 16.88 6.60 -13.67
C GLY A 137 16.22 7.93 -14.09
N ASN A 138 16.59 9.06 -13.45
CA ASN A 138 15.94 10.35 -13.59
C ASN A 138 16.90 11.48 -14.05
N ASN A 139 18.12 11.16 -14.50
CA ASN A 139 19.16 12.13 -14.85
C ASN A 139 19.55 13.06 -13.66
N GLU A 140 19.45 12.55 -12.43
CA GLU A 140 19.83 13.27 -11.22
C GLU A 140 21.33 13.55 -11.18
N SER A 141 21.72 14.70 -10.63
CA SER A 141 23.09 15.22 -10.71
C SER A 141 23.98 14.90 -9.50
N GLN A 142 23.40 14.49 -8.36
CA GLN A 142 24.14 14.24 -7.13
C GLN A 142 24.75 12.84 -7.07
N TYR A 143 25.78 12.73 -6.24
CA TYR A 143 26.24 11.47 -5.66
C TYR A 143 25.58 11.32 -4.28
N TYR A 144 24.82 10.26 -4.04
CA TYR A 144 24.29 9.94 -2.72
C TYR A 144 25.37 9.32 -1.85
N THR A 145 25.49 9.80 -0.62
CA THR A 145 26.50 9.37 0.37
C THR A 145 25.83 8.99 1.69
N ASN A 146 26.58 8.32 2.57
CA ASN A 146 26.23 8.08 3.97
C ASN A 146 27.02 8.96 4.95
N ARG A 147 27.58 10.07 4.47
CA ARG A 147 28.39 11.00 5.28
C ARG A 147 27.48 11.88 6.15
N LEU A 148 27.99 12.31 7.31
CA LEU A 148 27.30 13.24 8.20
C LEU A 148 27.06 14.61 7.55
N GLU A 149 27.88 14.99 6.57
CA GLU A 149 27.70 16.20 5.78
C GLU A 149 26.42 16.18 4.93
N ASN A 150 25.90 14.98 4.62
CA ASN A 150 24.71 14.82 3.79
C ASN A 150 23.50 14.26 4.56
N ALA A 151 23.72 13.54 5.68
CA ALA A 151 22.62 13.04 6.52
C ALA A 151 23.02 13.06 7.99
N ILE A 152 22.39 13.91 8.77
CA ILE A 152 22.69 14.08 10.20
C ILE A 152 21.41 14.34 11.00
N VAL A 153 21.32 13.73 12.18
CA VAL A 153 20.32 14.08 13.19
C VAL A 153 20.91 15.13 14.12
N SER A 154 20.24 16.27 14.21
CA SER A 154 20.64 17.34 15.11
C SER A 154 19.44 18.21 15.51
N ASN A 155 19.41 18.65 16.76
CA ASN A 155 18.31 19.44 17.33
C ASN A 155 16.93 18.74 17.18
N GLY A 156 16.91 17.41 17.33
CA GLY A 156 15.68 16.63 17.28
C GLY A 156 15.11 16.39 15.88
N THR A 157 15.86 16.66 14.82
CA THR A 157 15.41 16.43 13.44
C THR A 157 16.48 15.77 12.59
N LEU A 158 16.07 14.96 11.60
CA LEU A 158 16.94 14.50 10.52
C LEU A 158 17.10 15.64 9.50
N LYS A 159 18.32 15.88 9.09
CA LYS A 159 18.68 16.81 8.01
C LYS A 159 19.32 16.04 6.86
N ILE A 160 18.66 16.05 5.71
CA ILE A 160 19.20 15.57 4.44
C ILE A 160 19.68 16.81 3.68
N ILE A 161 21.00 16.91 3.48
CA ILE A 161 21.66 18.12 3.01
C ILE A 161 22.27 17.87 1.63
N ALA A 162 21.68 18.51 0.62
CA ALA A 162 22.31 18.61 -0.69
C ALA A 162 23.37 19.70 -0.67
N ARG A 163 24.54 19.42 -1.24
CA ARG A 163 25.70 20.31 -1.26
C ARG A 163 26.31 20.40 -2.64
N LYS A 164 26.77 21.60 -3.01
CA LYS A 164 27.63 21.78 -4.18
C LYS A 164 29.06 21.50 -3.76
N GLU A 165 29.57 20.36 -4.13
CA GLU A 165 30.96 19.95 -3.91
C GLU A 165 31.37 18.91 -4.94
N SER A 166 32.64 18.87 -5.31
CA SER A 166 33.16 17.80 -6.16
C SER A 166 33.39 16.54 -5.33
N PHE A 167 32.70 15.46 -5.70
CA PHE A 167 32.79 14.17 -5.01
C PHE A 167 32.62 13.03 -5.99
N SER A 168 33.63 12.15 -6.13
CA SER A 168 33.58 10.95 -6.99
C SER A 168 33.02 11.20 -8.41
N GLY A 169 33.40 12.32 -9.02
CA GLY A 169 32.99 12.70 -10.38
C GLY A 169 31.64 13.42 -10.50
N SER A 170 30.92 13.60 -9.40
CA SER A 170 29.73 14.45 -9.33
C SER A 170 30.04 15.83 -8.76
N ASN A 171 29.24 16.84 -9.15
CA ASN A 171 29.36 18.21 -8.66
C ASN A 171 28.45 18.53 -7.48
N PHE A 172 27.65 17.57 -7.08
CA PHE A 172 26.71 17.66 -5.96
C PHE A 172 26.74 16.38 -5.15
N THR A 173 26.54 16.49 -3.85
CA THR A 173 26.32 15.37 -2.95
C THR A 173 25.00 15.53 -2.23
N SER A 174 24.40 14.42 -1.81
CA SER A 174 23.20 14.39 -1.00
C SER A 174 23.07 13.03 -0.28
N ALA A 175 21.92 12.72 0.31
CA ALA A 175 21.65 11.41 0.87
C ALA A 175 20.29 10.88 0.43
N ARG A 176 20.21 9.54 0.38
CA ARG A 176 18.98 8.76 0.17
C ARG A 176 18.96 7.65 1.21
N LEU A 177 18.08 7.82 2.19
CA LEU A 177 17.84 6.87 3.28
C LEU A 177 16.73 5.92 2.90
N LEU A 178 16.82 4.67 3.34
CA LEU A 178 15.77 3.66 3.12
C LEU A 178 15.64 2.73 4.31
N SER A 179 14.41 2.31 4.61
CA SER A 179 14.10 1.33 5.65
C SER A 179 14.15 -0.13 5.14
N ARG A 180 14.54 -0.39 3.88
CA ARG A 180 14.61 -1.72 3.28
C ARG A 180 15.42 -2.69 4.13
N SER A 181 14.88 -3.92 4.31
CA SER A 181 15.44 -4.99 5.15
C SER A 181 15.53 -4.65 6.66
N LYS A 182 14.92 -3.55 7.10
CA LYS A 182 14.83 -3.12 8.50
C LYS A 182 13.38 -2.97 8.94
N PHE A 183 12.58 -2.30 8.12
CA PHE A 183 11.16 -2.13 8.33
C PHE A 183 10.43 -1.97 6.98
N SER A 184 9.34 -2.69 6.83
CA SER A 184 8.35 -2.53 5.79
C SER A 184 6.97 -2.84 6.35
N PHE A 185 5.93 -2.33 5.71
CA PHE A 185 4.56 -2.56 6.14
C PHE A 185 3.62 -2.64 4.94
N LYS A 186 2.47 -3.27 5.16
CA LYS A 186 1.41 -3.37 4.16
C LYS A 186 0.13 -2.82 4.76
N TYR A 187 -0.44 -1.80 4.11
CA TYR A 187 -1.61 -1.07 4.55
C TYR A 187 -1.42 -0.36 5.90
N GLY A 188 -2.22 0.63 6.15
CA GLY A 188 -2.14 1.46 7.35
C GLY A 188 -1.97 2.93 7.00
N LYS A 189 -1.40 3.68 7.92
CA LYS A 189 -1.15 5.11 7.77
C LYS A 189 0.32 5.41 8.04
N ILE A 190 0.95 6.22 7.18
CA ILE A 190 2.26 6.82 7.42
C ILE A 190 2.10 8.33 7.53
N GLU A 191 2.74 8.91 8.53
CA GLU A 191 2.82 10.34 8.80
C GLU A 191 4.28 10.77 8.85
N VAL A 192 4.62 11.82 8.11
CA VAL A 192 5.95 12.43 8.12
C VAL A 192 5.79 13.93 8.32
N SER A 193 6.36 14.44 9.41
CA SER A 193 6.48 15.88 9.66
C SER A 193 7.78 16.38 9.06
N ALA A 194 7.70 17.29 8.09
CA ALA A 194 8.88 17.74 7.38
C ALA A 194 8.79 19.20 6.92
N LYS A 195 9.97 19.84 6.81
CA LYS A 195 10.19 21.18 6.26
C LYS A 195 11.07 21.06 5.01
N LEU A 196 10.58 21.60 3.89
CA LEU A 196 11.18 21.38 2.59
C LEU A 196 12.35 22.33 2.30
N PRO A 197 13.30 21.94 1.45
CA PRO A 197 14.45 22.78 1.11
C PRO A 197 14.05 23.99 0.26
N VAL A 198 14.88 25.02 0.33
CA VAL A 198 14.86 26.15 -0.61
C VAL A 198 15.91 25.95 -1.68
N GLY A 199 15.63 26.34 -2.91
CA GLY A 199 16.62 26.41 -3.97
C GLY A 199 16.18 25.71 -5.25
N VAL A 200 16.32 26.43 -6.38
CA VAL A 200 16.01 25.89 -7.71
C VAL A 200 16.92 24.71 -8.02
N GLY A 201 16.32 23.61 -8.44
CA GLY A 201 17.01 22.36 -8.73
C GLY A 201 16.99 21.36 -7.56
N THR A 202 16.44 21.70 -6.39
CA THR A 202 16.21 20.72 -5.32
C THR A 202 14.96 19.87 -5.63
N TRP A 203 15.04 18.58 -5.28
CA TRP A 203 13.96 17.61 -5.42
C TRP A 203 13.96 16.68 -4.20
N PRO A 204 13.40 17.11 -3.07
CA PRO A 204 13.14 16.24 -1.93
C PRO A 204 11.95 15.31 -2.20
N ALA A 205 12.01 14.10 -1.62
CA ALA A 205 10.92 13.14 -1.67
C ALA A 205 10.76 12.35 -0.37
N ILE A 206 9.50 12.09 -0.03
CA ILE A 206 9.02 11.13 0.98
C ILE A 206 8.20 10.11 0.21
N TRP A 207 8.66 8.87 0.15
CA TRP A 207 8.05 7.86 -0.71
C TRP A 207 8.26 6.44 -0.21
N MET A 208 7.60 5.50 -0.85
CA MET A 208 7.68 4.08 -0.53
C MET A 208 7.84 3.25 -1.80
N LEU A 209 8.59 2.16 -1.72
CA LEU A 209 8.82 1.23 -2.83
C LEU A 209 8.47 -0.20 -2.39
N GLY A 210 7.89 -0.98 -3.32
CA GLY A 210 7.50 -2.36 -3.04
C GLY A 210 8.68 -3.26 -2.68
N ASP A 211 8.56 -4.06 -1.63
CA ASP A 211 9.62 -4.96 -1.14
C ASP A 211 10.07 -5.99 -2.19
N ASN A 212 9.20 -6.33 -3.14
CA ASN A 212 9.53 -7.22 -4.25
C ASN A 212 10.36 -6.55 -5.37
N PHE A 213 10.80 -5.29 -5.18
CA PHE A 213 11.64 -4.56 -6.14
C PHE A 213 12.80 -5.39 -6.72
N PRO A 214 13.55 -6.19 -5.93
CA PRO A 214 14.68 -6.96 -6.47
C PRO A 214 14.28 -8.01 -7.52
N THR A 215 13.03 -8.47 -7.51
CA THR A 215 12.52 -9.50 -8.42
C THR A 215 11.57 -8.96 -9.48
N ALA A 216 10.68 -8.06 -9.11
CA ALA A 216 9.70 -7.47 -10.03
C ALA A 216 10.26 -6.30 -10.84
N GLY A 217 11.27 -5.60 -10.31
CA GLY A 217 11.81 -4.37 -10.89
C GLY A 217 10.82 -3.21 -10.85
N TRP A 218 11.33 -2.01 -11.13
CA TRP A 218 10.51 -0.82 -11.29
C TRP A 218 9.99 -0.72 -12.75
N PRO A 219 8.74 -0.28 -12.99
CA PRO A 219 7.75 0.15 -12.03
C PRO A 219 6.79 -0.96 -11.55
N ALA A 220 7.03 -2.22 -11.90
CA ALA A 220 6.13 -3.34 -11.61
C ALA A 220 6.02 -3.65 -10.10
N CYS A 221 7.05 -3.30 -9.31
CA CYS A 221 7.02 -3.42 -7.84
C CYS A 221 6.03 -2.45 -7.18
N GLY A 222 5.61 -1.39 -7.88
CA GLY A 222 4.82 -0.30 -7.32
C GLY A 222 5.67 0.70 -6.53
N GLU A 223 5.31 1.99 -6.65
CA GLU A 223 5.90 3.12 -5.93
C GLU A 223 4.79 4.06 -5.48
N ILE A 224 4.89 4.55 -4.25
CA ILE A 224 3.93 5.47 -3.63
C ILE A 224 4.70 6.70 -3.17
N ASP A 225 4.57 7.81 -3.92
CA ASP A 225 5.18 9.09 -3.58
C ASP A 225 4.22 9.90 -2.73
N ILE A 226 4.52 10.00 -1.45
CA ILE A 226 3.68 10.70 -0.47
C ILE A 226 3.86 12.21 -0.61
N MET A 227 5.08 12.63 -0.86
CA MET A 227 5.45 14.02 -1.10
C MET A 227 6.64 14.08 -2.05
N GLU A 228 6.46 14.78 -3.14
CA GLU A 228 7.54 15.26 -3.98
C GLU A 228 7.42 16.78 -4.14
N HIS A 229 8.55 17.46 -4.20
CA HIS A 229 8.60 18.91 -4.31
C HIS A 229 9.72 19.36 -5.26
N LYS A 230 9.46 20.45 -5.96
CA LYS A 230 10.46 21.13 -6.81
C LYS A 230 10.84 22.48 -6.24
N GLY A 231 12.11 22.71 -6.04
CA GLY A 231 12.59 24.01 -5.56
C GLY A 231 12.30 25.17 -6.50
N SER A 232 11.93 24.91 -7.76
CA SER A 232 11.44 25.92 -8.73
C SER A 232 9.95 26.26 -8.57
N ASP A 233 9.18 25.46 -7.82
CA ASP A 233 7.75 25.70 -7.51
C ASP A 233 7.53 25.43 -6.00
N PRO A 234 8.00 26.34 -5.12
CA PRO A 234 8.25 26.06 -3.70
C PRO A 234 7.00 25.80 -2.86
N ASN A 235 5.82 26.10 -3.37
CA ASN A 235 4.56 25.89 -2.64
C ASN A 235 3.70 24.76 -3.19
N ARG A 236 4.15 24.06 -4.22
CA ARG A 236 3.41 22.95 -4.81
C ARG A 236 3.94 21.62 -4.34
N ILE A 237 3.05 20.80 -3.80
CA ILE A 237 3.28 19.43 -3.39
C ILE A 237 2.67 18.48 -4.42
N HIS A 238 3.39 17.44 -4.78
CA HIS A 238 2.94 16.37 -5.65
C HIS A 238 2.82 15.08 -4.85
N ALA A 239 1.81 14.26 -5.14
CA ALA A 239 1.73 12.87 -4.73
C ALA A 239 1.44 12.01 -5.95
N SER A 240 2.13 10.89 -6.08
CA SER A 240 2.10 10.05 -7.27
C SER A 240 2.06 8.57 -6.93
N LEU A 241 1.51 7.78 -7.86
CA LEU A 241 1.64 6.34 -7.88
C LEU A 241 2.29 5.92 -9.20
N HIS A 242 3.35 5.10 -9.10
CA HIS A 242 4.00 4.51 -10.27
C HIS A 242 3.81 2.99 -10.26
N TYR A 243 3.35 2.47 -11.40
CA TYR A 243 3.17 1.04 -11.65
C TYR A 243 3.14 0.76 -13.15
N ALA A 244 3.07 -0.51 -13.55
CA ALA A 244 3.10 -0.91 -14.96
C ALA A 244 2.04 -0.16 -15.79
N GLY A 245 2.47 0.52 -16.84
CA GLY A 245 1.65 1.37 -17.71
C GLY A 245 1.43 2.80 -17.20
N PHE A 246 1.72 3.08 -15.94
CA PHE A 246 1.52 4.38 -15.29
C PHE A 246 2.78 4.75 -14.49
N SER A 247 3.80 5.30 -15.17
CA SER A 247 5.06 5.64 -14.52
C SER A 247 5.78 6.78 -15.22
N GLY A 248 6.74 7.42 -14.55
CA GLY A 248 7.40 8.61 -15.02
C GLY A 248 6.41 9.72 -15.35
N GLY A 249 6.45 10.28 -16.54
CA GLY A 249 5.52 11.34 -16.98
C GLY A 249 4.04 10.92 -17.08
N ASN A 250 3.74 9.62 -17.02
CA ASN A 250 2.38 9.06 -17.04
C ASN A 250 1.91 8.56 -15.69
N ALA A 251 2.61 8.88 -14.60
CA ALA A 251 2.21 8.50 -13.25
C ALA A 251 0.80 9.02 -12.89
N VAL A 252 0.12 8.31 -11.99
CA VAL A 252 -1.17 8.79 -11.44
C VAL A 252 -0.86 9.84 -10.37
N THR A 253 -0.90 11.10 -10.74
CA THR A 253 -0.44 12.22 -9.92
C THR A 253 -1.54 13.24 -9.64
N ALA A 254 -1.55 13.79 -8.42
CA ALA A 254 -2.27 15.02 -8.09
C ALA A 254 -1.35 16.00 -7.35
N THR A 255 -1.76 17.26 -7.32
CA THR A 255 -0.98 18.31 -6.65
C THR A 255 -1.86 19.15 -5.74
N THR A 256 -1.25 19.73 -4.71
CA THR A 256 -1.87 20.74 -3.87
C THR A 256 -0.90 21.91 -3.62
N LEU A 257 -1.44 23.06 -3.24
CA LEU A 257 -0.65 24.22 -2.83
C LEU A 257 -0.69 24.35 -1.31
N ILE A 258 0.47 24.57 -0.73
CA ILE A 258 0.62 24.89 0.69
C ILE A 258 1.38 26.22 0.82
N GLN A 259 1.27 26.86 1.99
CA GLN A 259 2.03 28.07 2.28
C GLN A 259 3.23 27.70 3.16
N GLN A 260 4.34 28.43 3.02
CA GLN A 260 5.51 28.29 3.92
C GLN A 260 6.16 26.89 3.93
N ALA A 261 6.09 26.15 2.83
CA ALA A 261 6.64 24.79 2.72
C ALA A 261 8.09 24.67 3.20
N SER A 262 8.90 25.74 3.03
CA SER A 262 10.33 25.77 3.38
C SER A 262 10.64 26.54 4.68
N SER A 263 9.64 27.12 5.34
CA SER A 263 9.84 27.86 6.60
C SER A 263 9.12 27.24 7.80
N SER A 264 8.17 26.34 7.55
CA SER A 264 7.41 25.63 8.57
C SER A 264 7.42 24.13 8.32
N PHE A 265 7.27 23.33 9.38
CA PHE A 265 6.98 21.91 9.26
C PHE A 265 5.54 21.71 8.84
N HIS A 266 5.31 20.78 7.93
CA HIS A 266 4.01 20.33 7.47
C HIS A 266 3.90 18.82 7.66
N LEU A 267 2.66 18.35 7.84
CA LEU A 267 2.39 16.93 8.02
C LEU A 267 1.97 16.30 6.68
N TYR A 268 2.82 15.45 6.13
CA TYR A 268 2.54 14.66 4.92
C TYR A 268 2.06 13.29 5.34
N THR A 269 0.87 12.90 4.88
CA THR A 269 0.21 11.65 5.30
C THR A 269 -0.23 10.84 4.09
N CYS A 270 0.00 9.54 4.15
CA CYS A 270 -0.61 8.57 3.25
C CYS A 270 -1.43 7.56 4.08
N GLU A 271 -2.73 7.46 3.78
CA GLU A 271 -3.59 6.36 4.23
C GLU A 271 -3.72 5.35 3.10
N TRP A 272 -3.31 4.14 3.38
CA TRP A 272 -3.24 3.07 2.40
C TRP A 272 -4.01 1.83 2.86
N SER A 273 -4.97 1.43 2.05
CA SER A 273 -5.87 0.30 2.32
C SER A 273 -6.02 -0.60 1.09
N PRO A 274 -6.64 -1.78 1.21
CA PRO A 274 -6.99 -2.61 0.05
C PRO A 274 -7.87 -1.91 -0.99
N GLN A 275 -8.64 -0.86 -0.59
CA GLN A 275 -9.62 -0.19 -1.43
C GLN A 275 -9.12 1.14 -2.00
N SER A 276 -8.21 1.82 -1.30
CA SER A 276 -7.77 3.16 -1.69
C SER A 276 -6.41 3.53 -1.12
N ILE A 277 -5.75 4.45 -1.81
CA ILE A 277 -4.56 5.16 -1.35
C ILE A 277 -4.93 6.64 -1.35
N LYS A 278 -4.78 7.29 -0.21
CA LYS A 278 -5.19 8.68 0.00
C LYS A 278 -4.02 9.49 0.51
N PHE A 279 -3.87 10.72 0.02
CA PHE A 279 -2.77 11.59 0.36
C PHE A 279 -3.29 12.90 0.95
N PHE A 280 -2.66 13.34 2.03
CA PHE A 280 -3.05 14.52 2.77
C PHE A 280 -1.83 15.40 3.05
N VAL A 281 -2.05 16.71 3.12
CA VAL A 281 -1.12 17.66 3.74
C VAL A 281 -1.88 18.41 4.83
N ASP A 282 -1.33 18.44 6.06
CA ASP A 282 -1.93 19.07 7.25
C ASP A 282 -3.39 18.63 7.49
N GLY A 283 -3.66 17.33 7.27
CA GLY A 283 -5.00 16.75 7.41
C GLY A 283 -5.95 17.03 6.24
N ASN A 284 -5.54 17.82 5.24
CA ASN A 284 -6.38 18.13 4.08
C ASN A 284 -6.15 17.08 2.98
N LEU A 285 -7.18 16.30 2.65
CA LEU A 285 -7.17 15.33 1.57
C LEU A 285 -7.04 16.03 0.21
N PHE A 286 -6.06 15.67 -0.62
CA PHE A 286 -5.91 16.24 -1.96
C PHE A 286 -5.81 15.21 -3.09
N HIS A 287 -5.52 13.93 -2.76
CA HIS A 287 -5.48 12.88 -3.77
C HIS A 287 -6.09 11.60 -3.23
N THR A 288 -6.89 10.92 -4.06
CA THR A 288 -7.45 9.59 -3.77
C THR A 288 -7.36 8.73 -5.01
N VAL A 289 -6.75 7.58 -4.89
CA VAL A 289 -6.67 6.57 -5.95
C VAL A 289 -7.34 5.29 -5.47
N ALA A 290 -8.21 4.71 -6.29
CA ALA A 290 -8.78 3.40 -6.01
C ALA A 290 -7.67 2.34 -6.07
N ASN A 291 -7.62 1.48 -5.06
CA ASN A 291 -6.72 0.33 -5.01
C ASN A 291 -7.51 -0.95 -5.29
N ALA A 292 -6.85 -1.95 -5.85
CA ALA A 292 -7.42 -3.25 -6.17
C ALA A 292 -6.35 -4.34 -6.11
N GLY A 293 -6.75 -5.59 -5.92
CA GLY A 293 -5.82 -6.72 -5.86
C GLY A 293 -5.00 -6.97 -7.13
N SER A 294 -5.40 -6.40 -8.27
CA SER A 294 -4.66 -6.43 -9.54
C SER A 294 -3.53 -5.40 -9.64
N LEU A 295 -3.49 -4.41 -8.71
CA LEU A 295 -2.45 -3.40 -8.64
C LEU A 295 -1.31 -3.87 -7.71
N PRO A 296 -0.07 -3.37 -7.87
CA PRO A 296 1.07 -3.81 -7.05
C PRO A 296 1.03 -3.30 -5.60
N PHE A 297 0.01 -2.55 -5.22
CA PHE A 297 -0.14 -1.95 -3.89
C PHE A 297 -0.83 -2.88 -2.88
N ASN A 298 -0.62 -4.19 -2.99
CA ASN A 298 -1.17 -5.22 -2.10
C ASN A 298 -0.09 -6.07 -1.41
N GLN A 299 1.12 -5.56 -1.33
CA GLN A 299 2.30 -6.16 -0.71
C GLN A 299 2.96 -5.20 0.27
N SER A 300 4.03 -5.59 0.94
CA SER A 300 4.80 -4.71 1.82
C SER A 300 5.62 -3.68 1.03
N PHE A 301 5.75 -2.49 1.58
CA PHE A 301 6.54 -1.38 1.06
C PHE A 301 7.51 -0.89 2.14
N PHE A 302 8.72 -0.55 1.75
CA PHE A 302 9.69 0.14 2.61
C PHE A 302 9.70 1.65 2.31
N ILE A 303 10.16 2.43 3.28
CA ILE A 303 10.15 3.90 3.26
C ILE A 303 11.47 4.42 2.71
N LEU A 304 11.41 5.49 1.93
CA LEU A 304 12.57 6.24 1.45
C LEU A 304 12.40 7.74 1.73
N LEU A 305 13.53 8.36 2.10
CA LEU A 305 13.67 9.80 2.28
C LEU A 305 14.91 10.24 1.53
N ASN A 306 14.79 11.16 0.59
CA ASN A 306 15.95 11.67 -0.15
C ASN A 306 15.79 13.12 -0.56
N GLN A 307 16.91 13.71 -0.97
CA GLN A 307 16.92 14.98 -1.67
C GLN A 307 17.78 14.84 -2.93
N ALA A 308 17.14 14.74 -4.08
CA ALA A 308 17.81 14.76 -5.38
C ALA A 308 18.14 16.19 -5.80
N MET A 309 19.03 16.31 -6.78
CA MET A 309 19.44 17.56 -7.40
C MET A 309 19.28 17.48 -8.91
N GLY A 310 18.56 18.43 -9.48
CA GLY A 310 18.31 18.46 -10.93
C GLY A 310 17.40 17.33 -11.41
N GLY A 311 17.78 16.69 -12.50
CA GLY A 311 17.05 15.58 -13.07
C GLY A 311 15.76 15.97 -13.79
N ASN A 312 15.00 14.95 -14.19
CA ASN A 312 13.79 15.12 -15.02
C ASN A 312 12.69 15.93 -14.29
N PHE A 313 12.63 15.84 -12.97
CA PHE A 313 11.62 16.52 -12.15
C PHE A 313 12.15 17.79 -11.48
N GLY A 314 13.35 17.76 -10.89
CA GLY A 314 13.95 18.92 -10.22
C GLY A 314 14.36 20.04 -11.18
N GLY A 315 14.63 19.70 -12.46
CA GLY A 315 14.95 20.65 -13.54
C GLY A 315 16.38 21.22 -13.41
N ALA A 316 16.56 22.40 -14.00
CA ALA A 316 17.87 23.07 -13.95
C ALA A 316 18.22 23.48 -12.53
N ILE A 317 19.51 23.30 -12.17
CA ILE A 317 20.05 23.73 -10.85
C ILE A 317 20.54 25.18 -10.97
N ASP A 318 20.20 26.02 -9.99
CA ASP A 318 20.73 27.39 -9.93
C ASP A 318 22.27 27.36 -9.94
N PRO A 319 22.93 28.05 -10.85
CA PRO A 319 24.40 28.16 -10.89
C PRO A 319 25.02 28.61 -9.56
N ASN A 320 24.29 29.43 -8.79
CA ASN A 320 24.70 29.92 -7.48
C ASN A 320 24.33 29.02 -6.31
N PHE A 321 23.69 27.86 -6.58
CA PHE A 321 23.36 26.90 -5.53
C PHE A 321 24.62 26.51 -4.74
N SER A 322 24.50 26.51 -3.42
CA SER A 322 25.59 26.08 -2.51
C SER A 322 25.17 24.87 -1.67
N SER A 323 24.07 24.98 -0.98
CA SER A 323 23.48 23.90 -0.18
C SER A 323 22.01 24.15 0.10
N ALA A 324 21.27 23.05 0.37
CA ALA A 324 19.88 23.11 0.83
C ALA A 324 19.60 21.92 1.74
N THR A 325 18.70 22.13 2.70
CA THR A 325 18.37 21.13 3.71
C THR A 325 16.91 20.74 3.61
N PHE A 326 16.66 19.46 3.44
CA PHE A 326 15.39 18.82 3.69
C PHE A 326 15.39 18.33 5.15
N GLU A 327 14.49 18.85 5.98
CA GLU A 327 14.46 18.60 7.41
C GLU A 327 13.22 17.79 7.79
N VAL A 328 13.42 16.65 8.47
CA VAL A 328 12.35 15.74 8.90
C VAL A 328 12.35 15.66 10.42
N ASP A 329 11.19 15.98 11.01
CA ASP A 329 10.95 15.96 12.44
C ASP A 329 10.71 14.52 12.93
N TYR A 330 9.78 13.82 12.27
CA TYR A 330 9.52 12.42 12.56
C TYR A 330 8.95 11.66 11.34
N VAL A 331 9.05 10.35 11.42
CA VAL A 331 8.31 9.40 10.59
C VAL A 331 7.57 8.42 11.51
N ARG A 332 6.26 8.28 11.34
CA ARG A 332 5.41 7.39 12.16
C ARG A 332 4.52 6.53 11.27
N VAL A 333 4.42 5.24 11.60
CA VAL A 333 3.57 4.27 10.89
C VAL A 333 2.58 3.65 11.85
N TYR A 334 1.33 3.58 11.40
CA TYR A 334 0.19 3.08 12.19
C TYR A 334 -0.56 1.98 11.42
N GLN A 335 -0.99 0.96 12.15
CA GLN A 335 -1.85 -0.12 11.65
C GLN A 335 -2.97 -0.46 12.62
#